data_f4b5ecdd19fe6906e936e4c4427b2c60
#
_entry.id   f4b5ecdd19fe6906e936e4c4427b2c60
#
_cell.length_a   1.000
_cell.length_b   1.000
_cell.length_c   1.000
_cell.angle_alpha   90.00
_cell.angle_beta   90.00
_cell.angle_gamma   90.00
#
_symmetry.space_group_name_H-M   'P 1'
#
loop_
_entity.id
_entity.type
_entity.pdbx_description
1 polymer ?
#
loop_
_entity_poly.entity_id
_entity_poly.type
_entity_poly.pdbx_seq_one_letter_code
_entity_poly.pdbx_strand_id
1 'polypeptide(L)'
;MNWEVEYLPEAESDLKSLDGSQRILVLKAIKKVKQYPLPIFEGGYGKPLGNKNGNDLSGFLKVKLKSAGLRVVYKVVKQNDKMLIIVIGARADEEVYGIAQKRIQENDL
;
A
#
# COMPACT_ATOMS: atom_id res chain seq x y z
N MET A 1 8.17 -17.60 -2.58
CA MET A 1 7.29 -17.72 -1.40
C MET A 1 6.30 -16.57 -1.40
N ASN A 2 5.01 -16.87 -1.25
CA ASN A 2 3.99 -15.82 -1.23
C ASN A 2 3.77 -15.29 0.18
N TRP A 3 3.64 -13.97 0.26
CA TRP A 3 3.33 -13.30 1.51
C TRP A 3 1.83 -13.26 1.70
N GLU A 4 1.40 -13.30 2.94
CA GLU A 4 -0.03 -13.17 3.26
C GLU A 4 -0.43 -11.70 3.24
N VAL A 5 -1.51 -11.38 2.55
CA VAL A 5 -2.01 -10.00 2.45
C VAL A 5 -3.06 -9.77 3.53
N GLU A 6 -2.87 -8.72 4.31
CA GLU A 6 -3.87 -8.24 5.26
C GLU A 6 -4.22 -6.81 4.92
N TYR A 7 -5.43 -6.41 5.25
CA TYR A 7 -5.92 -5.04 5.02
C TYR A 7 -6.32 -4.41 6.34
N LEU A 8 -5.94 -3.15 6.55
CA LEU A 8 -6.61 -2.38 7.59
C LEU A 8 -8.09 -2.30 7.23
N PRO A 9 -9.01 -2.21 8.20
CA PRO A 9 -10.44 -2.04 7.90
C PRO A 9 -10.70 -0.86 6.96
N GLU A 10 -9.97 0.23 7.14
CA GLU A 10 -10.09 1.42 6.28
C GLU A 10 -9.63 1.12 4.85
N ALA A 11 -8.58 0.32 4.69
CA ALA A 11 -8.08 -0.06 3.36
C ALA A 11 -9.04 -1.01 2.66
N GLU A 12 -9.66 -1.92 3.40
CA GLU A 12 -10.70 -2.80 2.85
C GLU A 12 -11.88 -1.98 2.34
N SER A 13 -12.26 -0.94 3.09
CA SER A 13 -13.29 -0.01 2.68
C SER A 13 -12.90 0.75 1.42
N ASP A 14 -11.63 1.17 1.31
CA ASP A 14 -11.12 1.80 0.09
C ASP A 14 -11.31 0.89 -1.11
N LEU A 15 -10.95 -0.38 -0.96
CA LEU A 15 -11.06 -1.35 -2.05
C LEU A 15 -12.51 -1.52 -2.50
N LYS A 16 -13.44 -1.60 -1.55
CA LYS A 16 -14.86 -1.75 -1.85
C LYS A 16 -15.45 -0.51 -2.52
N SER A 17 -14.86 0.65 -2.29
CA SER A 17 -15.33 1.92 -2.87
C SER A 17 -14.91 2.11 -4.32
N LEU A 18 -13.96 1.33 -4.82
CA LEU A 18 -13.54 1.39 -6.21
C LEU A 18 -14.59 0.79 -7.11
N ASP A 19 -14.66 1.27 -8.37
CA ASP A 19 -15.52 0.58 -9.33
C ASP A 19 -14.93 -0.80 -9.66
N GLY A 20 -15.72 -1.65 -10.34
CA GLY A 20 -15.32 -3.02 -10.60
C GLY A 20 -14.03 -3.15 -11.38
N SER A 21 -13.81 -2.31 -12.39
CA SER A 21 -12.61 -2.37 -13.21
C SER A 21 -11.38 -1.94 -12.44
N GLN A 22 -11.48 -0.90 -11.63
CA GLN A 22 -10.38 -0.45 -10.77
C GLN A 22 -10.03 -1.49 -9.72
N ARG A 23 -11.04 -2.11 -9.12
CA ARG A 23 -10.84 -3.15 -8.11
C ARG A 23 -10.07 -4.33 -8.68
N ILE A 24 -10.41 -4.76 -9.87
CA ILE A 24 -9.70 -5.86 -10.54
C ILE A 24 -8.22 -5.51 -10.76
N LEU A 25 -7.94 -4.28 -11.19
CA LEU A 25 -6.56 -3.83 -11.41
C LEU A 25 -5.76 -3.82 -10.12
N VAL A 26 -6.36 -3.33 -9.03
CA VAL A 26 -5.69 -3.31 -7.72
C VAL A 26 -5.42 -4.73 -7.23
N LEU A 27 -6.40 -5.61 -7.32
CA LEU A 27 -6.23 -7.00 -6.87
C LEU A 27 -5.15 -7.72 -7.66
N LYS A 28 -5.06 -7.50 -8.96
CA LYS A 28 -3.99 -8.05 -9.79
C LYS A 28 -2.63 -7.53 -9.38
N ALA A 29 -2.53 -6.22 -9.11
CA ALA A 29 -1.28 -5.61 -8.69
C ALA A 29 -0.83 -6.16 -7.33
N ILE A 30 -1.74 -6.28 -6.37
CA ILE A 30 -1.44 -6.83 -5.05
C ILE A 30 -1.00 -8.29 -5.18
N LYS A 31 -1.66 -9.06 -6.02
CA LYS A 31 -1.29 -10.45 -6.26
C LYS A 31 0.13 -10.59 -6.81
N LYS A 32 0.53 -9.67 -7.67
CA LYS A 32 1.90 -9.64 -8.20
C LYS A 32 2.89 -9.21 -7.11
N VAL A 33 2.60 -8.12 -6.42
CA VAL A 33 3.51 -7.52 -5.46
C VAL A 33 3.73 -8.42 -4.25
N LYS A 34 2.72 -9.16 -3.81
CA LYS A 34 2.86 -10.03 -2.64
C LYS A 34 3.86 -11.16 -2.82
N GLN A 35 4.29 -11.42 -4.04
CA GLN A 35 5.34 -12.41 -4.30
C GLN A 35 6.70 -11.89 -3.82
N TYR A 36 6.92 -10.57 -3.97
CA TYR A 36 8.15 -9.90 -3.55
C TYR A 36 7.81 -8.49 -3.06
N PRO A 37 7.14 -8.36 -1.89
CA PRO A 37 6.69 -7.05 -1.42
C PRO A 37 7.78 -6.20 -0.78
N LEU A 38 8.99 -6.71 -0.73
CA LEU A 38 10.13 -6.01 -0.16
C LEU A 38 10.48 -4.77 -0.99
N PRO A 39 11.27 -3.85 -0.42
CA PRO A 39 11.73 -2.67 -1.17
C PRO A 39 12.51 -3.04 -2.43
N ILE A 40 12.51 -2.15 -3.40
CA ILE A 40 13.24 -2.35 -4.66
C ILE A 40 14.71 -2.70 -4.41
N PHE A 41 15.36 -2.03 -3.45
CA PHE A 41 16.77 -2.28 -3.15
C PHE A 41 17.00 -3.65 -2.50
N GLU A 42 15.95 -4.36 -2.10
CA GLU A 42 16.01 -5.74 -1.62
C GLU A 42 15.46 -6.72 -2.66
N GLY A 43 15.29 -6.28 -3.89
CA GLY A 43 14.82 -7.13 -4.97
C GLY A 43 13.31 -7.23 -5.12
N GLY A 44 12.55 -6.43 -4.36
CA GLY A 44 11.10 -6.46 -4.40
C GLY A 44 10.48 -5.40 -5.30
N TYR A 45 9.17 -5.29 -5.24
CA TYR A 45 8.39 -4.36 -6.07
C TYR A 45 8.06 -3.05 -5.37
N GLY A 46 8.31 -2.94 -4.07
CA GLY A 46 7.87 -1.80 -3.28
C GLY A 46 8.81 -0.60 -3.38
N LYS A 47 8.23 0.59 -3.58
CA LYS A 47 9.00 1.82 -3.51
C LYS A 47 8.96 2.38 -2.11
N PRO A 48 10.13 2.53 -1.44
CA PRO A 48 10.16 3.14 -0.10
C PRO A 48 9.64 4.58 -0.14
N LEU A 49 8.87 4.96 0.87
CA LEU A 49 8.29 6.30 0.94
C LEU A 49 9.18 7.29 1.69
N GLY A 50 9.67 6.92 2.85
CA GLY A 50 10.42 7.85 3.68
C GLY A 50 9.57 9.02 4.12
N ASN A 51 10.15 10.22 4.11
CA ASN A 51 9.46 11.44 4.51
C ASN A 51 8.87 12.09 3.27
N LYS A 52 7.54 12.21 3.20
CA LYS A 52 6.83 12.77 2.05
C LYS A 52 5.91 13.91 2.49
N ASN A 53 6.20 15.15 2.03
CA ASN A 53 5.38 16.33 2.31
C ASN A 53 5.11 16.52 3.80
N GLY A 54 6.12 16.32 4.63
CA GLY A 54 5.99 16.44 6.07
C GLY A 54 5.40 15.22 6.76
N ASN A 55 5.05 14.18 6.03
CA ASN A 55 4.54 12.92 6.59
C ASN A 55 5.68 11.93 6.74
N ASP A 56 5.88 11.43 7.95
CA ASP A 56 6.89 10.42 8.19
C ASP A 56 6.33 9.04 7.87
N LEU A 57 6.72 8.54 6.70
CA LEU A 57 6.29 7.23 6.20
C LEU A 57 7.47 6.27 6.08
N SER A 58 8.50 6.51 6.90
CA SER A 58 9.68 5.62 6.93
C SER A 58 9.26 4.19 7.25
N GLY A 59 9.78 3.25 6.49
CA GLY A 59 9.43 1.83 6.66
C GLY A 59 8.18 1.40 5.91
N PHE A 60 7.50 2.34 5.27
CA PHE A 60 6.31 2.03 4.45
C PHE A 60 6.67 2.09 2.97
N LEU A 61 5.88 1.39 2.16
CA LEU A 61 6.15 1.20 0.73
C LEU A 61 4.91 1.55 -0.08
N LYS A 62 5.12 1.85 -1.35
CA LYS A 62 4.00 2.10 -2.26
C LYS A 62 4.13 1.31 -3.54
N VAL A 63 2.99 1.07 -4.17
CA VAL A 63 2.88 0.59 -5.54
C VAL A 63 1.98 1.56 -6.29
N LYS A 64 2.42 2.00 -7.47
CA LYS A 64 1.66 2.90 -8.32
C LYS A 64 1.10 2.14 -9.51
N LEU A 65 -0.21 2.24 -9.71
CA LEU A 65 -0.87 1.75 -10.91
C LEU A 65 -1.08 2.94 -11.83
N LYS A 66 -0.07 3.25 -12.63
CA LYS A 66 -0.03 4.49 -13.42
C LYS A 66 -1.22 4.62 -14.37
N SER A 67 -1.56 3.55 -15.07
CA SER A 67 -2.65 3.59 -16.06
C SER A 67 -4.02 3.85 -15.43
N ALA A 68 -4.20 3.44 -14.17
CA ALA A 68 -5.46 3.62 -13.44
C ALA A 68 -5.45 4.83 -12.52
N GLY A 69 -4.29 5.49 -12.35
CA GLY A 69 -4.16 6.59 -11.41
C GLY A 69 -4.32 6.18 -9.96
N LEU A 70 -4.08 4.92 -9.64
CA LEU A 70 -4.27 4.39 -8.30
C LEU A 70 -2.94 4.19 -7.59
N ARG A 71 -2.96 4.29 -6.26
CA ARG A 71 -1.80 4.07 -5.41
C ARG A 71 -2.17 3.16 -4.27
N VAL A 72 -1.24 2.27 -3.90
CA VAL A 72 -1.40 1.37 -2.74
C VAL A 72 -0.22 1.61 -1.82
N VAL A 73 -0.50 1.95 -0.57
CA VAL A 73 0.53 2.09 0.47
C VAL A 73 0.43 0.88 1.39
N TYR A 74 1.57 0.28 1.69
CA TYR A 74 1.58 -0.91 2.54
C TYR A 74 2.84 -0.99 3.39
N LYS A 75 2.81 -1.89 4.35
CA LYS A 75 3.92 -2.20 5.25
C LYS A 75 4.23 -3.69 5.16
N VAL A 76 5.51 -4.04 5.23
CA VAL A 76 5.94 -5.44 5.30
C VAL A 76 6.18 -5.80 6.76
N VAL A 77 5.59 -6.90 7.20
CA VAL A 77 5.82 -7.46 8.53
C VAL A 77 6.61 -8.76 8.32
N LYS A 78 7.93 -8.64 8.39
CA LYS A 78 8.83 -9.76 8.04
C LYS A 78 8.68 -10.98 8.95
N GLN A 79 8.38 -10.76 10.22
CA GLN A 79 8.26 -11.84 11.18
C GLN A 79 7.17 -12.85 10.83
N ASN A 80 6.11 -12.38 10.20
CA ASN A 80 4.95 -13.20 9.88
C ASN A 80 4.72 -13.35 8.38
N ASP A 81 5.66 -12.88 7.56
CA ASP A 81 5.54 -12.86 6.10
C ASP A 81 4.21 -12.23 5.65
N LYS A 82 3.91 -11.06 6.22
CA LYS A 82 2.67 -10.35 5.93
C LYS A 82 2.91 -9.04 5.19
N MET A 83 2.00 -8.74 4.28
CA MET A 83 1.92 -7.48 3.57
C MET A 83 0.65 -6.79 4.03
N LEU A 84 0.79 -5.74 4.84
CA LEU A 84 -0.34 -5.04 5.41
C LEU A 84 -0.70 -3.82 4.57
N ILE A 85 -1.88 -3.81 3.99
CA ILE A 85 -2.35 -2.71 3.14
C ILE A 85 -2.91 -1.60 4.02
N ILE A 86 -2.38 -0.40 3.85
CA ILE A 86 -2.73 0.77 4.66
C ILE A 86 -3.77 1.65 3.98
N VAL A 87 -3.56 1.96 2.69
CA VAL A 87 -4.49 2.80 1.93
C VAL A 87 -4.43 2.44 0.46
N ILE A 88 -5.60 2.50 -0.19
CA ILE A 88 -5.75 2.34 -1.63
C ILE A 88 -6.51 3.57 -2.11
N GLY A 89 -5.94 4.35 -3.02
CA GLY A 89 -6.59 5.56 -3.44
C GLY A 89 -6.22 6.02 -4.83
N ALA A 90 -7.15 6.78 -5.43
CA ALA A 90 -7.01 7.41 -6.74
C ALA A 90 -6.70 8.89 -6.60
N ARG A 91 -6.37 9.34 -5.39
CA ARG A 91 -6.12 10.76 -5.09
C ARG A 91 -4.68 11.14 -5.38
N ALA A 92 -4.41 12.44 -5.36
CA ALA A 92 -3.05 12.93 -5.49
C ALA A 92 -2.14 12.37 -4.39
N ASP A 93 -0.85 12.26 -4.67
CA ASP A 93 0.13 11.70 -3.73
C ASP A 93 0.02 12.32 -2.34
N GLU A 94 -0.10 13.65 -2.27
CA GLU A 94 -0.17 14.37 -0.99
C GLU A 94 -1.34 13.89 -0.13
N GLU A 95 -2.51 13.71 -0.74
CA GLU A 95 -3.70 13.26 -0.02
C GLU A 95 -3.56 11.83 0.45
N VAL A 96 -3.04 10.96 -0.42
CA VAL A 96 -2.86 9.54 -0.08
C VAL A 96 -1.87 9.39 1.06
N TYR A 97 -0.77 10.14 1.03
CA TYR A 97 0.25 10.05 2.09
C TYR A 97 -0.24 10.64 3.41
N GLY A 98 -1.04 11.69 3.37
CA GLY A 98 -1.66 12.24 4.58
C GLY A 98 -2.62 11.23 5.22
N ILE A 99 -3.43 10.58 4.41
CA ILE A 99 -4.34 9.52 4.87
C ILE A 99 -3.55 8.37 5.46
N ALA A 100 -2.47 7.96 4.79
CA ALA A 100 -1.62 6.88 5.27
C ALA A 100 -1.05 7.19 6.65
N GLN A 101 -0.50 8.39 6.85
CA GLN A 101 0.07 8.78 8.14
C GLN A 101 -0.98 8.77 9.23
N LYS A 102 -2.16 9.29 8.96
CA LYS A 102 -3.25 9.30 9.93
C LYS A 102 -3.62 7.88 10.36
N ARG A 103 -3.79 6.98 9.39
CA ARG A 103 -4.13 5.58 9.68
C ARG A 103 -3.03 4.86 10.46
N ILE A 104 -1.78 5.14 10.13
CA ILE A 104 -0.63 4.59 10.85
C ILE A 104 -0.67 5.00 12.31
N GLN A 105 -0.93 6.28 12.59
CA GLN A 105 -1.02 6.78 13.95
C GLN A 105 -2.22 6.20 14.69
N GLU A 106 -3.37 6.14 14.04
CA GLU A 106 -4.60 5.63 14.67
C GLU A 106 -4.54 4.14 14.97
N ASN A 107 -3.72 3.38 14.25
CA ASN A 107 -3.58 1.93 14.42
C ASN A 107 -2.27 1.54 15.09
N ASP A 108 -1.55 2.48 15.63
CA ASP A 108 -0.26 2.26 16.34
C ASP A 108 0.75 1.48 15.48
N LEU A 109 0.83 1.82 14.24
CA LEU A 109 1.79 1.23 13.34
C LEU A 109 3.03 2.12 13.22
#